data_fed8059fb975be46785d79dd6ce8581e
#
_entry.id   fed8059fb975be46785d79dd6ce8581e
#
_cell.length_a   1.000
_cell.length_b   1.000
_cell.length_c   1.000
_cell.angle_alpha   90.00
_cell.angle_beta   90.00
_cell.angle_gamma   90.00
#
_symmetry.space_group_name_H-M   'P 1'
#
loop_
_entity.id
_entity.type
_entity.pdbx_description
1 polymer ?
#
loop_
_entity_poly.entity_id
_entity_poly.type
_entity_poly.pdbx_seq_one_letter_code
_entity_poly.pdbx_strand_id
1 'polypeptide(L)' 'FHPQARADYLAALRAPGTVEAICEDYRAAATVDLEHDRASRAAGKRVRCPLLCLWGAKGKIGRWYAPLEGWRG' A
#
# COMPACT_ATOMS: atom_id res chain seq x y z
N PHE A 1 12.66 16.31 -10.23
CA PHE A 1 11.31 16.74 -9.80
C PHE A 1 10.99 18.14 -10.30
N HIS A 2 9.76 18.32 -10.77
CA HIS A 2 9.26 19.66 -11.08
C HIS A 2 9.28 20.51 -9.79
N PRO A 3 9.78 21.77 -9.81
CA PRO A 3 9.94 22.56 -8.60
C PRO A 3 8.64 22.74 -7.78
N GLN A 4 7.51 22.93 -8.46
CA GLN A 4 6.21 23.05 -7.80
C GLN A 4 5.82 21.75 -7.10
N ALA A 5 5.96 20.62 -7.75
CA ALA A 5 5.66 19.32 -7.15
C ALA A 5 6.53 19.05 -5.92
N ARG A 6 7.81 19.41 -5.99
CA ARG A 6 8.70 19.30 -4.82
C ARG A 6 8.24 20.17 -3.65
N ALA A 7 7.83 21.41 -3.94
CA ALA A 7 7.33 22.32 -2.92
C ALA A 7 6.05 21.77 -2.26
N ASP A 8 5.13 21.25 -3.06
CA ASP A 8 3.88 20.65 -2.58
C ASP A 8 4.12 19.42 -1.70
N TYR A 9 5.03 18.53 -2.10
CA TYR A 9 5.41 17.38 -1.27
C TYR A 9 6.04 17.78 0.06
N LEU A 10 6.94 18.78 0.04
CA LEU A 10 7.54 19.29 1.27
C LEU A 10 6.53 19.97 2.18
N ALA A 11 5.59 20.72 1.62
CA ALA A 11 4.51 21.34 2.39
C ALA A 11 3.63 20.27 3.06
N ALA A 12 3.25 19.23 2.32
CA ALA A 12 2.48 18.11 2.85
C ALA A 12 3.21 17.38 4.00
N LEU A 13 4.49 17.08 3.82
CA LEU A 13 5.29 16.41 4.86
C LEU A 13 5.51 17.27 6.13
N ARG A 14 5.51 18.58 5.97
CA ARG A 14 5.66 19.54 7.11
C ARG A 14 4.35 19.85 7.81
N ALA A 15 3.21 19.45 7.26
CA ALA A 15 1.93 19.65 7.92
C ALA A 15 1.90 18.93 9.27
N PRO A 16 1.32 19.55 10.32
CA PRO A 16 1.25 18.95 11.64
C PRO A 16 0.61 17.57 11.62
N GLY A 17 1.22 16.59 12.27
CA GLY A 17 0.71 15.21 12.36
C GLY A 17 0.97 14.32 11.15
N THR A 18 1.48 14.84 10.01
CA THR A 18 1.68 14.02 8.80
C THR A 18 2.71 12.92 9.03
N VAL A 19 3.86 13.22 9.61
CA VAL A 19 4.89 12.22 9.85
C VAL A 19 4.43 11.17 10.84
N GLU A 20 3.72 11.56 11.88
CA GLU A 20 3.13 10.65 12.86
C GLU A 20 2.10 9.73 12.20
N ALA A 21 1.21 10.29 11.37
CA ALA A 21 0.22 9.50 10.62
C ALA A 21 0.88 8.49 9.68
N ILE A 22 1.94 8.87 8.97
CA ILE A 22 2.71 7.95 8.13
C ILE A 22 3.31 6.81 8.96
N CYS A 23 3.90 7.13 10.11
CA CYS A 23 4.46 6.11 11.00
C CYS A 23 3.38 5.16 11.55
N GLU A 24 2.21 5.68 11.91
CA GLU A 24 1.09 4.85 12.37
C GLU A 24 0.55 3.94 11.27
N ASP A 25 0.48 4.41 10.03
CA ASP A 25 0.12 3.58 8.87
C ASP A 25 1.04 2.37 8.73
N TYR A 26 2.36 2.57 8.80
CA TYR A 26 3.33 1.46 8.78
C TYR A 26 3.23 0.53 10.00
N ARG A 27 2.92 1.06 11.18
CA ARG A 27 2.68 0.20 12.35
C ARG A 27 1.43 -0.64 12.19
N ALA A 28 0.34 -0.05 11.70
CA ALA A 28 -0.91 -0.76 11.42
C ALA A 28 -0.68 -1.90 10.43
N ALA A 29 0.03 -1.64 9.34
CA ALA A 29 0.34 -2.64 8.32
C ALA A 29 1.09 -3.87 8.86
N ALA A 30 1.92 -3.68 9.90
CA ALA A 30 2.66 -4.79 10.54
C ALA A 30 1.90 -5.45 11.70
N THR A 31 0.78 -4.93 12.13
CA THR A 31 0.03 -5.38 13.31
C THR A 31 -1.44 -5.61 13.00
N VAL A 32 -2.30 -4.63 13.25
CA VAL A 32 -3.75 -4.76 13.17
C VAL A 32 -4.25 -5.10 11.77
N ASP A 33 -3.67 -4.51 10.73
CA ASP A 33 -4.07 -4.80 9.34
C ASP A 33 -3.75 -6.25 8.99
N LEU A 34 -2.59 -6.75 9.42
CA LEU A 34 -2.19 -8.13 9.20
C LEU A 34 -3.13 -9.13 9.90
N GLU A 35 -3.63 -8.79 11.09
CA GLU A 35 -4.64 -9.59 11.79
C GLU A 35 -5.96 -9.59 11.02
N HIS A 36 -6.43 -8.43 10.58
CA HIS A 36 -7.63 -8.28 9.76
C HIS A 36 -7.53 -9.04 8.44
N ASP A 37 -6.38 -8.98 7.78
CA ASP A 37 -6.14 -9.69 6.51
C ASP A 37 -6.19 -11.21 6.71
N ARG A 38 -5.57 -11.71 7.75
CA ARG A 38 -5.62 -13.13 8.12
C ARG A 38 -7.04 -13.59 8.41
N ALA A 39 -7.80 -12.83 9.19
CA ALA A 39 -9.19 -13.12 9.49
C ALA A 39 -10.08 -13.09 8.23
N SER A 40 -9.89 -12.11 7.36
CA SER A 40 -10.60 -11.99 6.10
C SER A 40 -10.30 -13.15 5.16
N ARG A 41 -9.05 -13.56 5.08
CA ARG A 41 -8.62 -14.72 4.28
C ARG A 41 -9.21 -16.03 4.82
N ALA A 42 -9.18 -16.24 6.13
CA ALA A 42 -9.76 -17.40 6.78
C ALA A 42 -11.28 -17.48 6.57
N ALA A 43 -11.98 -16.32 6.56
CA ALA A 43 -13.40 -16.23 6.27
C ALA A 43 -13.74 -16.33 4.77
N GLY A 44 -12.76 -16.52 3.89
CA GLY A 44 -12.97 -16.63 2.44
C GLY A 44 -13.45 -15.34 1.77
N LYS A 45 -13.22 -14.18 2.38
CA LYS A 45 -13.59 -12.89 1.79
C LYS A 45 -12.79 -12.65 0.51
N ARG A 46 -13.47 -12.20 -0.54
CA ARG A 46 -12.88 -11.94 -1.87
C ARG A 46 -13.32 -10.60 -2.42
N VAL A 47 -12.44 -9.98 -3.20
CA VAL A 47 -12.80 -8.84 -4.03
C VAL A 47 -13.76 -9.32 -5.12
N ARG A 48 -14.93 -8.70 -5.23
CA ARG A 48 -16.00 -9.12 -6.17
C ARG A 48 -16.16 -8.19 -7.36
N CYS A 49 -15.40 -7.10 -7.41
CA CYS A 49 -15.35 -6.18 -8.54
C CYS A 49 -14.19 -6.52 -9.48
N PRO A 50 -14.21 -6.05 -10.73
CA PRO A 50 -13.04 -6.13 -11.60
C PRO A 50 -11.83 -5.46 -10.94
N LEU A 51 -10.66 -6.09 -11.02
CA LEU A 51 -9.42 -5.62 -10.46
C LEU A 51 -8.39 -5.40 -11.58
N LEU A 52 -7.83 -4.19 -11.65
CA LEU A 52 -6.67 -3.89 -12.47
C LEU A 52 -5.45 -3.78 -11.57
N CYS A 53 -4.49 -4.67 -11.74
CA CYS A 53 -3.24 -4.67 -10.98
C CYS A 53 -2.12 -4.06 -11.83
N LEU A 54 -1.53 -2.98 -11.37
CA LEU A 54 -0.43 -2.26 -12.04
C LEU A 54 0.82 -2.26 -11.15
N TRP A 55 1.96 -2.51 -11.76
CA TRP A 55 3.26 -2.38 -11.10
C TRP A 55 4.35 -1.96 -12.07
N GLY A 56 5.44 -1.39 -11.56
CA GLY A 56 6.56 -0.98 -12.38
C GLY A 56 7.31 -2.16 -12.98
N ALA A 57 7.41 -2.21 -14.32
CA ALA A 57 8.10 -3.30 -15.04
C ALA A 57 9.57 -3.48 -14.61
N LYS A 58 10.24 -2.38 -14.25
CA LYS A 58 11.63 -2.37 -13.77
C LYS A 58 11.76 -2.35 -12.25
N GLY A 59 10.65 -2.34 -11.54
CA GLY A 59 10.59 -2.30 -10.08
C GLY A 59 10.84 -3.67 -9.43
N LYS A 60 10.92 -3.64 -8.11
CA LYS A 60 11.19 -4.85 -7.31
C LYS A 60 9.96 -5.75 -7.18
N ILE A 61 8.77 -5.21 -7.30
CA ILE A 61 7.52 -5.96 -7.11
C ILE A 61 7.43 -7.16 -8.04
N GLY A 62 7.62 -6.96 -9.36
CA GLY A 62 7.57 -8.06 -10.33
C GLY A 62 8.76 -9.03 -10.24
N ARG A 63 9.85 -8.64 -9.55
CA ARG A 63 11.03 -9.51 -9.34
C ARG A 63 10.90 -10.39 -8.10
N TRP A 64 10.21 -9.90 -7.07
CA TRP A 64 10.11 -10.56 -5.78
C TRP A 64 8.77 -11.26 -5.56
N TYR A 65 7.74 -10.85 -6.29
CA TYR A 65 6.38 -11.35 -6.13
C TYR A 65 5.76 -11.71 -7.46
N ALA A 66 4.70 -12.49 -7.43
CA ALA A 66 3.80 -12.76 -8.55
C ALA A 66 2.46 -12.04 -8.31
N PRO A 67 2.36 -10.73 -8.63
CA PRO A 67 1.21 -9.91 -8.21
C PRO A 67 -0.14 -10.46 -8.68
N LEU A 68 -0.24 -10.91 -9.94
CA LEU A 68 -1.49 -11.46 -10.47
C LEU A 68 -1.92 -12.75 -9.76
N GLU A 69 -0.98 -13.61 -9.43
CA GLU A 69 -1.27 -14.86 -8.69
C GLU A 69 -1.70 -14.56 -7.27
N GLY A 70 -1.03 -13.60 -6.61
CA GLY A 70 -1.39 -13.14 -5.28
C GLY A 70 -2.84 -12.64 -5.20
N TRP A 71 -3.32 -11.92 -6.22
CA TRP A 71 -4.68 -11.41 -6.25
C TRP A 71 -5.72 -12.45 -6.71
N ARG A 72 -5.33 -13.47 -7.45
CA ARG A 72 -6.21 -14.58 -7.87
C ARG A 72 -6.42 -15.62 -6.76
N GLY A 73 -5.43 -15.78 -5.92
CA GLY A 73 -5.43 -16.72 -4.80
C GLY A 73 -6.35 -16.36 -3.69
#